data_1c95ca3d17fb7fd7ae80f00291f0cbed
#
_entry.id   1c95ca3d17fb7fd7ae80f00291f0cbed
#
_cell.length_a   1.000
_cell.length_b   1.000
_cell.length_c   1.000
_cell.angle_alpha   90.00
_cell.angle_beta   90.00
_cell.angle_gamma   90.00
#
_symmetry.space_group_name_H-M   'P 1'
#
loop_
_entity.id
_entity.type
_entity.pdbx_description
1 polymer ?
#
loop_
_entity_poly.entity_id
_entity_poly.type
_entity_poly.pdbx_seq_one_letter_code
_entity_poly.pdbx_strand_id
1 'polypeptide(L)'
;LTLLEEAKRRKDRRRLTEYRPYAKQRDFHAAGSTHRERLLMAGNQLGKTFCGAAEVAYHLTGEYPDWWRGRRWDRPVRGWAGSKTSEVTRDGVQRYLVGEPKQESTWGTGMIPGEALQDWGRRQGIADALDNVTVTHKSGGTSTLGFKSYDQGRQKWQGETLDFVWFDEEPPMDIYMEGLTRTNATGGISMITFTPLLGMSDVVGMFLEEMNDALGLSQ
;
A
#
# COMPACT_ATOMS: atom_id res chain seq x y z
N LEU A 1 -19.87 -6.65 -27.72
CA LEU A 1 -18.46 -6.83 -27.29
C LEU A 1 -18.01 -8.15 -27.90
N THR A 2 -16.84 -8.13 -28.58
CA THR A 2 -16.24 -9.36 -29.10
C THR A 2 -15.70 -10.20 -27.94
N LEU A 3 -15.56 -11.51 -28.10
CA LEU A 3 -14.95 -12.40 -27.09
C LEU A 3 -13.55 -11.94 -26.70
N LEU A 4 -12.80 -11.33 -27.62
CA LEU A 4 -11.48 -10.77 -27.37
C LEU A 4 -11.52 -9.53 -26.44
N GLU A 5 -12.49 -8.64 -26.66
CA GLU A 5 -12.66 -7.45 -25.78
C GLU A 5 -13.10 -7.88 -24.38
N GLU A 6 -13.95 -8.88 -24.26
CA GLU A 6 -14.34 -9.39 -22.95
C GLU A 6 -13.18 -10.10 -22.23
N ALA A 7 -12.40 -10.91 -22.94
CA ALA A 7 -11.21 -11.55 -22.39
C ALA A 7 -10.18 -10.51 -21.90
N LYS A 8 -9.94 -9.44 -22.70
CA LYS A 8 -9.07 -8.34 -22.32
C LYS A 8 -9.59 -7.63 -21.08
N ARG A 9 -10.88 -7.28 -21.03
CA ARG A 9 -11.52 -6.65 -19.89
C ARG A 9 -11.38 -7.49 -18.60
N ARG A 10 -11.58 -8.82 -18.70
CA ARG A 10 -11.41 -9.74 -17.57
C ARG A 10 -9.96 -9.77 -17.10
N LYS A 11 -9.00 -9.80 -18.01
CA LYS A 11 -7.56 -9.74 -17.69
C LYS A 11 -7.18 -8.44 -17.02
N ASP A 12 -7.63 -7.30 -17.55
CA ASP A 12 -7.35 -5.97 -16.99
C ASP A 12 -7.91 -5.83 -15.57
N ARG A 13 -9.01 -6.51 -15.25
CA ARG A 13 -9.62 -6.51 -13.90
C ARG A 13 -9.02 -7.53 -12.93
N ARG A 14 -7.98 -8.27 -13.32
CA ARG A 14 -7.25 -9.26 -12.50
C ARG A 14 -5.75 -9.01 -12.50
N ARG A 15 -5.37 -7.75 -12.53
CA ARG A 15 -3.96 -7.34 -12.61
C ARG A 15 -3.10 -7.93 -11.50
N LEU A 16 -3.65 -8.14 -10.31
CA LEU A 16 -2.96 -8.76 -9.18
C LEU A 16 -2.43 -10.16 -9.49
N THR A 17 -3.17 -10.96 -10.26
CA THR A 17 -2.75 -12.33 -10.64
C THR A 17 -1.60 -12.33 -11.64
N GLU A 18 -1.42 -11.24 -12.37
CA GLU A 18 -0.33 -11.04 -13.34
C GLU A 18 0.92 -10.42 -12.70
N TYR A 19 0.86 -10.02 -11.44
CA TYR A 19 2.01 -9.41 -10.76
C TYR A 19 3.17 -10.40 -10.64
N ARG A 20 4.33 -9.98 -11.15
CA ARG A 20 5.58 -10.75 -11.12
C ARG A 20 6.67 -9.89 -10.48
N PRO A 21 6.91 -10.04 -9.19
CA PRO A 21 7.93 -9.24 -8.48
C PRO A 21 9.35 -9.58 -8.93
N TYR A 22 10.20 -8.56 -9.01
CA TYR A 22 11.64 -8.73 -9.08
C TYR A 22 12.18 -9.33 -7.77
N ALA A 23 13.42 -9.86 -7.80
CA ALA A 23 14.05 -10.49 -6.65
C ALA A 23 13.97 -9.60 -5.38
N LYS A 24 14.39 -8.34 -5.48
CA LYS A 24 14.34 -7.37 -4.37
C LYS A 24 12.93 -7.07 -3.85
N GLN A 25 11.93 -7.08 -4.74
CA GLN A 25 10.54 -6.94 -4.33
C GLN A 25 10.05 -8.21 -3.60
N ARG A 26 10.47 -9.39 -4.02
CA ARG A 26 10.19 -10.65 -3.30
C ARG A 26 10.80 -10.64 -1.90
N ASP A 27 12.06 -10.21 -1.78
CA ASP A 27 12.74 -10.07 -0.49
C ASP A 27 11.99 -9.10 0.42
N PHE A 28 11.56 -7.94 -0.12
CA PHE A 28 10.76 -6.96 0.62
C PHE A 28 9.44 -7.55 1.11
N HIS A 29 8.70 -8.26 0.25
CA HIS A 29 7.45 -8.92 0.65
C HIS A 29 7.70 -9.99 1.73
N ALA A 30 8.73 -10.83 1.54
CA ALA A 30 9.06 -11.91 2.47
C ALA A 30 9.44 -11.38 3.85
N ALA A 31 10.17 -10.27 3.93
CA ALA A 31 10.55 -9.62 5.19
C ALA A 31 9.34 -9.23 6.06
N GLY A 32 8.16 -9.03 5.46
CA GLY A 32 6.93 -8.76 6.19
C GLY A 32 6.45 -9.87 7.12
N SER A 33 7.01 -11.10 7.00
CA SER A 33 6.72 -12.20 7.93
C SER A 33 7.42 -12.05 9.28
N THR A 34 8.56 -11.35 9.30
CA THR A 34 9.44 -11.25 10.49
C THR A 34 9.67 -9.80 10.96
N HIS A 35 9.49 -8.82 10.08
CA HIS A 35 9.71 -7.41 10.38
C HIS A 35 8.40 -6.63 10.28
N ARG A 36 8.08 -5.89 11.32
CA ARG A 36 6.90 -5.03 11.35
C ARG A 36 7.07 -3.77 10.50
N GLU A 37 8.29 -3.29 10.40
CA GLU A 37 8.65 -2.07 9.69
C GLU A 37 9.59 -2.42 8.54
N ARG A 38 9.32 -1.87 7.36
CA ARG A 38 10.12 -2.19 6.16
C ARG A 38 10.22 -0.98 5.24
N LEU A 39 11.40 -0.85 4.66
CA LEU A 39 11.74 0.22 3.75
C LEU A 39 12.17 -0.34 2.39
N LEU A 40 11.45 0.00 1.32
CA LEU A 40 11.84 -0.29 -0.06
C LEU A 40 12.36 0.98 -0.72
N MET A 41 13.68 1.11 -0.75
CA MET A 41 14.37 2.22 -1.40
C MET A 41 14.88 1.78 -2.77
N ALA A 42 14.52 2.50 -3.82
CA ALA A 42 15.01 2.25 -5.17
C ALA A 42 14.90 3.51 -6.05
N GLY A 43 15.63 3.54 -7.15
CA GLY A 43 15.56 4.62 -8.14
C GLY A 43 14.14 4.82 -8.73
N ASN A 44 13.98 5.91 -9.48
CA ASN A 44 12.73 6.19 -10.17
C ASN A 44 12.36 5.08 -11.15
N GLN A 45 11.05 4.85 -11.35
CA GLN A 45 10.47 3.91 -12.32
C GLN A 45 10.88 2.41 -12.12
N LEU A 46 11.41 2.05 -10.95
CA LEU A 46 11.73 0.66 -10.60
C LEU A 46 10.56 -0.10 -9.95
N GLY A 47 9.34 0.40 -10.08
CA GLY A 47 8.13 -0.30 -9.67
C GLY A 47 7.88 -0.35 -8.16
N LYS A 48 8.39 0.60 -7.36
CA LYS A 48 8.18 0.66 -5.90
C LYS A 48 6.70 0.79 -5.52
N THR A 49 6.03 1.82 -6.04
CA THR A 49 4.59 2.06 -5.81
C THR A 49 3.75 0.87 -6.30
N PHE A 50 4.14 0.25 -7.41
CA PHE A 50 3.50 -0.95 -7.93
C PHE A 50 3.66 -2.15 -6.98
N CYS A 51 4.85 -2.31 -6.38
CA CYS A 51 5.13 -3.31 -5.36
C CYS A 51 4.28 -3.09 -4.10
N GLY A 52 4.24 -1.86 -3.58
CA GLY A 52 3.41 -1.50 -2.43
C GLY A 52 1.92 -1.75 -2.68
N ALA A 53 1.43 -1.35 -3.86
CA ALA A 53 0.04 -1.57 -4.24
C ALA A 53 -0.31 -3.06 -4.34
N ALA A 54 0.59 -3.90 -4.86
CA ALA A 54 0.38 -5.35 -4.91
C ALA A 54 0.28 -5.96 -3.51
N GLU A 55 1.18 -5.59 -2.59
CA GLU A 55 1.14 -6.07 -1.20
C GLU A 55 -0.16 -5.66 -0.50
N VAL A 56 -0.56 -4.39 -0.62
CA VAL A 56 -1.82 -3.90 -0.06
C VAL A 56 -3.01 -4.68 -0.61
N ALA A 57 -3.06 -4.91 -1.93
CA ALA A 57 -4.14 -5.68 -2.54
C ALA A 57 -4.19 -7.13 -2.05
N TYR A 58 -3.03 -7.80 -1.86
CA TYR A 58 -2.96 -9.13 -1.24
C TYR A 58 -3.53 -9.13 0.19
N HIS A 59 -3.20 -8.12 0.99
CA HIS A 59 -3.72 -8.02 2.35
C HIS A 59 -5.24 -7.76 2.37
N LEU A 60 -5.74 -6.88 1.51
CA LEU A 60 -7.16 -6.55 1.42
C LEU A 60 -8.01 -7.74 0.96
N THR A 61 -7.53 -8.50 -0.03
CA THR A 61 -8.26 -9.63 -0.60
C THR A 61 -8.03 -10.94 0.14
N GLY A 62 -6.88 -11.09 0.79
CA GLY A 62 -6.41 -12.37 1.35
C GLY A 62 -5.97 -13.39 0.28
N GLU A 63 -5.91 -12.99 -1.00
CA GLU A 63 -5.55 -13.85 -2.14
C GLU A 63 -4.04 -13.91 -2.36
N TYR A 64 -3.31 -14.49 -1.43
CA TYR A 64 -1.86 -14.62 -1.53
C TYR A 64 -1.45 -15.70 -2.53
N PRO A 65 -0.53 -15.41 -3.48
CA PRO A 65 -0.04 -16.41 -4.43
C PRO A 65 0.89 -17.43 -3.76
N ASP A 66 1.16 -18.55 -4.44
CA ASP A 66 1.98 -19.66 -3.91
C ASP A 66 3.41 -19.24 -3.56
N TRP A 67 3.96 -18.27 -4.27
CA TRP A 67 5.31 -17.74 -4.00
C TRP A 67 5.38 -16.79 -2.80
N TRP A 68 4.24 -16.35 -2.25
CA TRP A 68 4.19 -15.39 -1.15
C TRP A 68 4.77 -15.98 0.14
N ARG A 69 5.74 -15.27 0.72
CA ARG A 69 6.40 -15.63 1.99
C ARG A 69 6.28 -14.56 3.06
N GLY A 70 5.58 -13.46 2.77
CA GLY A 70 5.35 -12.35 3.69
C GLY A 70 4.24 -12.60 4.70
N ARG A 71 3.86 -11.53 5.42
CA ARG A 71 2.72 -11.57 6.35
C ARG A 71 1.46 -12.01 5.63
N ARG A 72 0.66 -12.85 6.28
CA ARG A 72 -0.67 -13.27 5.82
C ARG A 72 -1.72 -12.90 6.86
N TRP A 73 -2.89 -12.55 6.38
CA TRP A 73 -4.07 -12.33 7.17
C TRP A 73 -5.14 -13.32 6.71
N ASP A 74 -5.73 -14.03 7.66
CA ASP A 74 -6.82 -15.00 7.44
C ASP A 74 -8.21 -14.41 7.70
N ARG A 75 -8.27 -13.12 7.94
CA ARG A 75 -9.45 -12.31 8.23
C ARG A 75 -9.41 -10.99 7.45
N PRO A 76 -10.57 -10.32 7.29
CA PRO A 76 -10.58 -8.95 6.77
C PRO A 76 -9.67 -8.02 7.57
N VAL A 77 -9.05 -7.08 6.87
CA VAL A 77 -8.06 -6.15 7.42
C VAL A 77 -8.48 -4.70 7.23
N ARG A 78 -7.92 -3.84 8.06
CA ARG A 78 -8.04 -2.40 7.94
C ARG A 78 -6.67 -1.78 7.76
N GLY A 79 -6.49 -0.95 6.74
CA GLY A 79 -5.23 -0.29 6.46
C GLY A 79 -5.38 1.14 5.97
N TRP A 80 -4.28 1.86 6.01
CA TRP A 80 -4.13 3.15 5.35
C TRP A 80 -3.01 3.11 4.32
N ALA A 81 -3.20 3.87 3.24
CA ALA A 81 -2.18 4.11 2.24
C ALA A 81 -2.17 5.60 1.88
N GLY A 82 -0.98 6.19 1.79
CA GLY A 82 -0.89 7.62 1.53
C GLY A 82 0.46 8.06 0.97
N SER A 83 0.49 9.31 0.52
CA SER A 83 1.66 9.98 -0.03
C SER A 83 1.69 11.46 0.37
N LYS A 84 2.57 12.25 -0.24
CA LYS A 84 2.87 13.63 0.15
C LYS A 84 1.65 14.55 0.17
N THR A 85 0.85 14.55 -0.91
CA THR A 85 -0.38 15.35 -1.02
C THR A 85 -1.56 14.48 -1.45
N SER A 86 -2.77 15.03 -1.33
CA SER A 86 -3.98 14.32 -1.76
C SER A 86 -3.98 14.03 -3.26
N GLU A 87 -3.46 14.93 -4.09
CA GLU A 87 -3.32 14.74 -5.53
C GLU A 87 -2.29 13.66 -5.85
N VAL A 88 -1.14 13.65 -5.17
CA VAL A 88 -0.10 12.62 -5.37
C VAL A 88 -0.62 11.25 -4.91
N THR A 89 -1.38 11.20 -3.81
CA THR A 89 -2.05 9.97 -3.35
C THR A 89 -3.05 9.46 -4.39
N ARG A 90 -3.87 10.36 -4.98
CA ARG A 90 -4.82 10.03 -6.05
C ARG A 90 -4.11 9.52 -7.31
N ASP A 91 -3.12 10.25 -7.81
CA ASP A 91 -2.47 9.97 -9.09
C ASP A 91 -1.43 8.83 -9.02
N GLY A 92 -0.98 8.50 -7.81
CA GLY A 92 -0.09 7.37 -7.50
C GLY A 92 -0.83 6.22 -6.83
N VAL A 93 -0.98 6.27 -5.52
CA VAL A 93 -1.49 5.18 -4.67
C VAL A 93 -2.87 4.69 -5.11
N GLN A 94 -3.85 5.59 -5.24
CA GLN A 94 -5.21 5.24 -5.68
C GLN A 94 -5.20 4.67 -7.10
N ARG A 95 -4.46 5.28 -8.03
CA ARG A 95 -4.37 4.82 -9.41
C ARG A 95 -3.85 3.40 -9.52
N TYR A 96 -2.79 3.06 -8.79
CA TYR A 96 -2.23 1.70 -8.83
C TYR A 96 -3.12 0.68 -8.12
N LEU A 97 -3.86 1.08 -7.10
CA LEU A 97 -4.76 0.19 -6.36
C LEU A 97 -6.11 0.01 -7.06
N VAL A 98 -6.72 1.09 -7.54
CA VAL A 98 -8.12 1.09 -8.01
C VAL A 98 -8.23 1.17 -9.53
N GLY A 99 -7.44 2.01 -10.18
CA GLY A 99 -7.51 2.32 -11.61
C GLY A 99 -7.38 3.82 -11.88
N GLU A 100 -7.58 4.24 -13.12
CA GLU A 100 -7.41 5.64 -13.52
C GLU A 100 -8.40 6.56 -12.78
N PRO A 101 -7.93 7.54 -11.99
CA PRO A 101 -8.80 8.35 -11.12
C PRO A 101 -9.92 9.08 -11.87
N LYS A 102 -9.60 9.64 -13.03
CA LYS A 102 -10.55 10.42 -13.85
C LYS A 102 -11.53 9.59 -14.66
N GLN A 103 -11.43 8.27 -14.60
CA GLN A 103 -12.24 7.34 -15.39
C GLN A 103 -12.82 6.23 -14.49
N GLU A 104 -13.90 6.54 -13.78
CA GLU A 104 -14.55 5.58 -12.86
C GLU A 104 -14.89 4.24 -13.51
N SER A 105 -15.18 4.23 -14.81
CA SER A 105 -15.42 3.02 -15.57
C SER A 105 -14.22 2.04 -15.62
N THR A 106 -13.02 2.55 -15.31
CA THR A 106 -11.79 1.75 -15.23
C THR A 106 -11.48 1.26 -13.80
N TRP A 107 -12.26 1.67 -12.82
CA TRP A 107 -12.01 1.24 -11.44
C TRP A 107 -12.23 -0.27 -11.30
N GLY A 108 -11.32 -0.91 -10.57
CA GLY A 108 -11.15 -2.35 -10.54
C GLY A 108 -10.18 -2.90 -11.59
N THR A 109 -9.45 -2.02 -12.31
CA THR A 109 -8.32 -2.39 -13.18
C THR A 109 -6.96 -2.13 -12.53
N GLY A 110 -6.94 -1.65 -11.29
CA GLY A 110 -5.73 -1.56 -10.48
C GLY A 110 -5.32 -2.91 -9.90
N MET A 111 -4.55 -2.90 -8.81
CA MET A 111 -4.15 -4.12 -8.10
C MET A 111 -5.31 -4.74 -7.32
N ILE A 112 -6.28 -3.96 -6.86
CA ILE A 112 -7.51 -4.51 -6.28
C ILE A 112 -8.34 -5.10 -7.43
N PRO A 113 -8.60 -6.42 -7.45
CA PRO A 113 -9.41 -7.05 -8.49
C PRO A 113 -10.81 -6.44 -8.56
N GLY A 114 -11.31 -6.23 -9.77
CA GLY A 114 -12.59 -5.58 -9.96
C GLY A 114 -13.79 -6.32 -9.36
N GLU A 115 -13.72 -7.64 -9.24
CA GLU A 115 -14.70 -8.44 -8.53
C GLU A 115 -14.63 -8.35 -7.01
N ALA A 116 -13.49 -7.94 -6.46
CA ALA A 116 -13.30 -7.76 -5.02
C ALA A 116 -13.63 -6.33 -4.55
N LEU A 117 -13.56 -5.33 -5.44
CA LEU A 117 -13.87 -3.94 -5.11
C LEU A 117 -15.39 -3.79 -4.94
N GLN A 118 -15.84 -3.47 -3.70
CA GLN A 118 -17.26 -3.41 -3.36
C GLN A 118 -17.83 -1.99 -3.43
N ASP A 119 -17.17 -1.06 -2.73
CA ASP A 119 -17.67 0.30 -2.56
C ASP A 119 -16.52 1.26 -2.33
N TRP A 120 -16.80 2.58 -2.45
CA TRP A 120 -15.82 3.64 -2.25
C TRP A 120 -16.45 4.95 -1.80
N GLY A 121 -15.75 5.64 -0.91
CA GLY A 121 -16.08 7.00 -0.50
C GLY A 121 -15.22 8.01 -1.26
N ARG A 122 -15.85 9.08 -1.77
CA ARG A 122 -15.12 10.18 -2.43
C ARG A 122 -14.60 11.18 -1.41
N ARG A 123 -13.40 11.69 -1.65
CA ARG A 123 -12.82 12.76 -0.84
C ARG A 123 -13.45 14.10 -1.19
N GLN A 124 -13.88 14.84 -0.18
CA GLN A 124 -14.39 16.20 -0.38
C GLN A 124 -13.25 17.17 -0.75
N GLY A 125 -13.51 18.08 -1.68
CA GLY A 125 -12.60 19.15 -2.06
C GLY A 125 -11.47 18.77 -3.04
N ILE A 126 -11.31 17.49 -3.35
CA ILE A 126 -10.30 17.00 -4.32
C ILE A 126 -11.01 16.18 -5.39
N ALA A 127 -11.04 16.69 -6.61
CA ALA A 127 -11.69 16.00 -7.73
C ALA A 127 -11.08 14.58 -7.95
N ASP A 128 -11.94 13.60 -8.19
CA ASP A 128 -11.60 12.21 -8.51
C ASP A 128 -10.76 11.47 -7.44
N ALA A 129 -10.56 12.09 -6.26
CA ALA A 129 -9.89 11.45 -5.15
C ALA A 129 -10.86 10.64 -4.29
N LEU A 130 -10.42 9.47 -3.86
CA LEU A 130 -11.11 8.62 -2.91
C LEU A 130 -10.62 8.89 -1.48
N ASP A 131 -11.54 8.79 -0.53
CA ASP A 131 -11.23 8.80 0.89
C ASP A 131 -11.02 7.38 1.42
N ASN A 132 -11.80 6.43 0.91
CA ASN A 132 -11.66 5.02 1.25
C ASN A 132 -12.22 4.10 0.15
N VAL A 133 -11.87 2.82 0.25
CA VAL A 133 -12.48 1.73 -0.51
C VAL A 133 -12.75 0.54 0.41
N THR A 134 -13.76 -0.24 0.06
CA THR A 134 -14.07 -1.52 0.69
C THR A 134 -13.86 -2.67 -0.28
N VAL A 135 -13.29 -3.76 0.21
CA VAL A 135 -12.82 -4.88 -0.61
C VAL A 135 -13.25 -6.21 0.01
N THR A 136 -13.83 -7.10 -0.78
CA THR A 136 -14.15 -8.46 -0.34
C THR A 136 -12.88 -9.22 0.03
N HIS A 137 -12.84 -9.79 1.23
CA HIS A 137 -11.77 -10.68 1.65
C HIS A 137 -12.17 -12.15 1.42
N LYS A 138 -11.25 -12.99 1.00
CA LYS A 138 -11.52 -14.40 0.64
C LYS A 138 -12.05 -15.26 1.81
N SER A 139 -11.77 -14.86 3.05
CA SER A 139 -12.30 -15.54 4.24
C SER A 139 -13.76 -15.22 4.54
N GLY A 140 -14.37 -14.34 3.76
CA GLY A 140 -15.65 -13.70 4.04
C GLY A 140 -15.47 -12.36 4.76
N GLY A 141 -16.45 -11.48 4.62
CA GLY A 141 -16.41 -10.13 5.17
C GLY A 141 -15.63 -9.13 4.31
N THR A 142 -15.44 -7.93 4.84
CA THR A 142 -14.99 -6.76 4.09
C THR A 142 -13.76 -6.14 4.74
N SER A 143 -12.68 -6.03 3.97
CA SER A 143 -11.51 -5.22 4.29
C SER A 143 -11.73 -3.77 3.92
N THR A 144 -11.08 -2.84 4.60
CA THR A 144 -11.18 -1.40 4.33
C THR A 144 -9.79 -0.79 4.16
N LEU A 145 -9.67 0.12 3.19
CA LEU A 145 -8.48 0.92 2.98
C LEU A 145 -8.84 2.40 2.97
N GLY A 146 -8.24 3.18 3.86
CA GLY A 146 -8.31 4.65 3.84
C GLY A 146 -7.15 5.25 3.04
N PHE A 147 -7.45 6.23 2.20
CA PHE A 147 -6.44 7.03 1.52
C PHE A 147 -6.10 8.26 2.36
N LYS A 148 -4.82 8.50 2.61
CA LYS A 148 -4.31 9.59 3.45
C LYS A 148 -3.29 10.43 2.66
N SER A 149 -2.97 11.60 3.18
CA SER A 149 -1.85 12.40 2.66
C SER A 149 -1.14 13.14 3.79
N TYR A 150 0.17 13.37 3.63
CA TYR A 150 0.98 13.97 4.70
C TYR A 150 0.66 15.44 4.92
N ASP A 151 0.26 16.17 3.87
CA ASP A 151 -0.15 17.58 3.93
C ASP A 151 -1.42 17.82 4.77
N GLN A 152 -2.19 16.78 5.07
CA GLN A 152 -3.33 16.87 5.98
C GLN A 152 -2.90 16.99 7.46
N GLY A 153 -1.61 16.77 7.74
CA GLY A 153 -1.02 16.82 9.06
C GLY A 153 -1.34 15.60 9.94
N ARG A 154 -0.55 15.46 11.00
CA ARG A 154 -0.59 14.33 11.94
C ARG A 154 -1.98 13.99 12.47
N GLN A 155 -2.82 14.99 12.72
CA GLN A 155 -4.17 14.78 13.31
C GLN A 155 -5.07 13.87 12.45
N LYS A 156 -4.88 13.89 11.11
CA LYS A 156 -5.65 13.02 10.20
C LYS A 156 -5.17 11.56 10.18
N TRP A 157 -4.04 11.30 10.84
CA TRP A 157 -3.47 9.97 11.03
C TRP A 157 -3.78 9.38 12.42
N GLN A 158 -4.75 9.96 13.13
CA GLN A 158 -5.17 9.53 14.46
C GLN A 158 -6.51 8.79 14.43
N GLY A 159 -6.81 8.05 15.51
CA GLY A 159 -8.17 7.60 15.85
C GLY A 159 -8.56 6.20 15.38
N GLU A 160 -7.79 5.51 14.56
CA GLU A 160 -8.11 4.15 14.11
C GLU A 160 -7.08 3.12 14.58
N THR A 161 -7.51 1.86 14.70
CA THR A 161 -6.63 0.71 14.87
C THR A 161 -6.48 0.02 13.52
N LEU A 162 -5.25 -0.21 13.09
CA LEU A 162 -4.92 -0.68 11.74
C LEU A 162 -4.14 -2.00 11.77
N ASP A 163 -4.30 -2.80 10.73
CA ASP A 163 -3.50 -3.98 10.47
C ASP A 163 -2.25 -3.65 9.66
N PHE A 164 -2.32 -2.63 8.80
CA PHE A 164 -1.15 -2.16 8.06
C PHE A 164 -1.25 -0.67 7.72
N VAL A 165 -0.06 -0.07 7.49
CA VAL A 165 0.07 1.28 6.91
C VAL A 165 1.10 1.23 5.79
N TRP A 166 0.75 1.79 4.63
CA TRP A 166 1.65 1.99 3.51
C TRP A 166 1.90 3.49 3.24
N PHE A 167 3.14 3.89 3.37
CA PHE A 167 3.64 5.22 3.01
C PHE A 167 4.31 5.13 1.64
N ASP A 168 3.70 5.74 0.61
CA ASP A 168 4.31 5.90 -0.70
C ASP A 168 4.98 7.27 -0.74
N GLU A 169 6.28 7.29 -0.97
CA GLU A 169 7.21 8.35 -0.66
C GLU A 169 7.39 8.57 0.86
N GLU A 170 8.50 9.18 1.19
CA GLU A 170 8.95 9.35 2.56
C GLU A 170 8.02 10.26 3.39
N PRO A 171 7.47 9.76 4.51
CA PRO A 171 6.64 10.56 5.39
C PRO A 171 7.49 11.45 6.32
N PRO A 172 6.94 12.59 6.80
CA PRO A 172 7.47 13.25 8.00
C PRO A 172 7.49 12.30 9.21
N MET A 173 8.48 12.43 10.10
CA MET A 173 8.68 11.53 11.24
C MET A 173 7.45 11.45 12.15
N ASP A 174 6.80 12.57 12.42
CA ASP A 174 5.61 12.62 13.27
C ASP A 174 4.42 11.85 12.68
N ILE A 175 4.27 11.87 11.36
CA ILE A 175 3.24 11.09 10.62
C ILE A 175 3.62 9.60 10.61
N TYR A 176 4.90 9.28 10.39
CA TYR A 176 5.37 7.91 10.44
C TYR A 176 5.10 7.27 11.80
N MET A 177 5.51 7.93 12.88
CA MET A 177 5.30 7.46 14.25
C MET A 177 3.82 7.32 14.60
N GLU A 178 2.97 8.22 14.10
CA GLU A 178 1.53 8.11 14.30
C GLU A 178 0.96 6.87 13.61
N GLY A 179 1.29 6.65 12.32
CA GLY A 179 0.85 5.47 11.58
C GLY A 179 1.35 4.17 12.22
N LEU A 180 2.61 4.12 12.65
CA LEU A 180 3.17 2.97 13.36
C LEU A 180 2.40 2.67 14.65
N THR A 181 2.06 3.69 15.43
CA THR A 181 1.27 3.56 16.65
C THR A 181 -0.10 2.92 16.38
N ARG A 182 -0.73 3.23 15.24
CA ARG A 182 -2.05 2.65 14.87
C ARG A 182 -1.98 1.13 14.64
N THR A 183 -0.82 0.58 14.33
CA THR A 183 -0.63 -0.87 14.11
C THR A 183 -0.24 -1.65 15.36
N ASN A 184 0.02 -0.99 16.50
CA ASN A 184 0.52 -1.65 17.71
C ASN A 184 -0.46 -2.69 18.28
N ALA A 185 -1.75 -2.34 18.37
CA ALA A 185 -2.77 -3.21 18.98
C ALA A 185 -3.03 -4.50 18.17
N THR A 186 -2.76 -4.50 16.89
CA THR A 186 -2.97 -5.66 16.00
C THR A 186 -1.70 -6.46 15.75
N GLY A 187 -0.54 -5.98 16.23
CA GLY A 187 0.75 -6.49 15.79
C GLY A 187 0.94 -6.29 14.27
N GLY A 188 0.37 -5.21 13.74
CA GLY A 188 0.34 -4.91 12.32
C GLY A 188 1.69 -4.46 11.77
N ILE A 189 1.71 -4.14 10.49
CA ILE A 189 2.92 -3.83 9.73
C ILE A 189 2.88 -2.41 9.14
N SER A 190 4.07 -1.82 9.02
CA SER A 190 4.31 -0.55 8.34
C SER A 190 5.28 -0.77 7.19
N MET A 191 5.02 -0.16 6.04
CA MET A 191 5.92 -0.22 4.89
C MET A 191 6.05 1.14 4.22
N ILE A 192 7.28 1.47 3.82
CA ILE A 192 7.62 2.69 3.09
C ILE A 192 8.19 2.29 1.73
N THR A 193 7.70 2.92 0.67
CA THR A 193 8.24 2.80 -0.69
C THR A 193 8.65 4.19 -1.17
N PHE A 194 9.94 4.45 -1.38
CA PHE A 194 10.38 5.80 -1.74
C PHE A 194 11.63 5.84 -2.64
N THR A 195 11.86 7.01 -3.22
CA THR A 195 13.06 7.32 -4.00
C THR A 195 13.96 8.26 -3.20
N PRO A 196 15.23 7.91 -2.95
CA PRO A 196 16.16 8.79 -2.22
C PRO A 196 16.62 9.95 -3.12
N LEU A 197 15.86 11.05 -3.18
CA LEU A 197 16.17 12.19 -4.04
C LEU A 197 17.00 13.28 -3.34
N LEU A 198 16.90 13.42 -2.02
CA LEU A 198 17.39 14.57 -1.27
C LEU A 198 18.35 14.20 -0.11
N GLY A 199 18.94 13.02 -0.13
CA GLY A 199 19.79 12.55 0.95
C GLY A 199 19.03 11.78 2.02
N MET A 200 19.65 11.63 3.21
CA MET A 200 19.05 10.89 4.32
C MET A 200 18.14 11.81 5.14
N SER A 201 16.88 11.46 5.22
CA SER A 201 15.96 12.07 6.18
C SER A 201 16.01 11.37 7.53
N ASP A 202 15.29 11.93 8.49
CA ASP A 202 15.19 11.38 9.85
C ASP A 202 14.63 9.96 9.85
N VAL A 203 13.63 9.67 9.01
CA VAL A 203 13.01 8.33 8.90
C VAL A 203 14.01 7.32 8.32
N VAL A 204 14.70 7.68 7.24
CA VAL A 204 15.74 6.81 6.64
C VAL A 204 16.91 6.64 7.59
N GLY A 205 17.33 7.71 8.28
CA GLY A 205 18.37 7.68 9.31
C GLY A 205 18.05 6.63 10.38
N MET A 206 16.85 6.63 10.91
CA MET A 206 16.36 5.65 11.90
C MET A 206 16.52 4.20 11.40
N PHE A 207 16.06 3.88 10.19
CA PHE A 207 16.21 2.54 9.63
C PHE A 207 17.67 2.12 9.42
N LEU A 208 18.55 3.07 9.07
CA LEU A 208 19.98 2.77 8.89
C LEU A 208 20.71 2.60 10.23
N GLU A 209 20.35 3.36 11.26
CA GLU A 209 20.87 3.18 12.62
C GLU A 209 20.49 1.80 13.17
N GLU A 210 19.21 1.40 13.09
CA GLU A 210 18.77 0.07 13.49
C GLU A 210 19.49 -1.06 12.73
N MET A 211 19.73 -0.86 11.43
CA MET A 211 20.47 -1.82 10.62
C MET A 211 21.95 -1.91 11.06
N ASN A 212 22.60 -0.78 11.34
CA ASN A 212 23.98 -0.74 11.81
C ASN A 212 24.12 -1.40 13.19
N ASP A 213 23.18 -1.13 14.11
CA ASP A 213 23.13 -1.77 15.42
C ASP A 213 22.96 -3.30 15.29
N ALA A 214 22.06 -3.75 14.43
CA ALA A 214 21.84 -5.18 14.16
C ALA A 214 23.08 -5.86 13.56
N LEU A 215 23.91 -5.13 12.81
CA LEU A 215 25.16 -5.62 12.21
C LEU A 215 26.38 -5.43 13.12
N GLY A 216 26.23 -4.79 14.28
CA GLY A 216 27.34 -4.50 15.20
C GLY A 216 28.33 -3.44 14.64
N LEU A 217 27.87 -2.56 13.78
CA LEU A 217 28.66 -1.52 13.12
C LEU A 217 28.52 -0.13 13.79
N SER A 218 27.72 -0.03 14.85
CA SER A 218 27.58 1.20 15.64
C SER A 218 28.85 1.44 16.44
N GLN A 219 29.48 2.59 16.25
CA GLN A 219 30.60 3.07 17.07
C GLN A 219 30.11 4.03 18.15
#